data_2f505dcaa51489ea1f74c9ee8ed37621
#
_entry.id   2f505dcaa51489ea1f74c9ee8ed37621
#
_cell.length_a   1.000
_cell.length_b   1.000
_cell.length_c   1.000
_cell.angle_alpha   90.00
_cell.angle_beta   90.00
_cell.angle_gamma   90.00
#
_symmetry.space_group_name_H-M   'P 1'
#
loop_
_entity.id
_entity.type
_entity.pdbx_description
1 polymer ?
#
loop_
_entity_poly.entity_id
_entity_poly.type
_entity_poly.pdbx_seq_one_letter_code
_entity_poly.pdbx_strand_id
1 'polypeptide(L)'
;CKTCRRRSTRPTPHLRCMAWRCDGELEFLEEDSDNYDLQVLDGDYEMIRPREHTAMVPTDERERIEQIFKGDTDSINTLVCTQTLELGVDIGALDAVLMRNVPPLPANYWQRAGRAGRRHRMAVNLSYCRGVSHDRAYFSDPIKLLAGRVDPPAINLSNSLMVAKHVHATVLTRLHQLARTTSP
;
A
#
# COMPACT_ATOMS: atom_id res chain seq x y z
N CYS A 1 2.47 7.80 -35.71
CA CYS A 1 1.71 7.96 -36.94
C CYS A 1 1.14 9.36 -37.09
N LYS A 2 1.38 10.03 -38.21
CA LYS A 2 0.90 11.40 -38.46
C LYS A 2 -0.64 11.49 -38.47
N THR A 3 -1.31 10.44 -38.92
CA THR A 3 -2.76 10.44 -39.14
C THR A 3 -3.54 10.06 -37.87
N CYS A 4 -3.26 8.89 -37.28
CA CYS A 4 -4.02 8.39 -36.11
C CYS A 4 -3.31 8.60 -34.77
N ARG A 5 -2.12 9.21 -34.77
CA ARG A 5 -1.28 9.51 -33.59
C ARG A 5 -0.88 8.27 -32.75
N ARG A 6 -1.12 7.06 -33.24
CA ARG A 6 -0.68 5.84 -32.54
C ARG A 6 0.85 5.79 -32.53
N ARG A 7 1.42 5.47 -31.39
CA ARG A 7 2.84 5.20 -31.21
C ARG A 7 3.13 3.72 -31.51
N SER A 8 4.28 3.43 -32.07
CA SER A 8 4.78 2.07 -32.32
C SER A 8 6.22 2.02 -31.83
N THR A 9 6.57 0.99 -31.10
CA THR A 9 7.93 0.75 -30.61
C THR A 9 8.80 0.04 -31.63
N ARG A 10 8.22 -0.42 -32.74
CA ARG A 10 8.96 -1.10 -33.81
C ARG A 10 8.75 -0.38 -35.12
N PRO A 11 9.82 -0.18 -35.88
CA PRO A 11 9.69 0.34 -37.26
C PRO A 11 8.92 -0.69 -38.08
N THR A 12 7.96 -0.22 -38.84
CA THR A 12 7.22 -1.05 -39.81
C THR A 12 7.83 -0.91 -41.18
N PRO A 13 7.68 -1.90 -42.12
CA PRO A 13 8.12 -1.78 -43.45
C PRO A 13 7.55 -0.50 -44.09
N HIS A 14 8.40 0.25 -44.77
CA HIS A 14 8.05 1.52 -45.43
C HIS A 14 7.44 2.59 -44.49
N LEU A 15 7.66 2.50 -43.16
CA LEU A 15 7.13 3.43 -42.16
C LEU A 15 5.59 3.61 -42.22
N ARG A 16 4.86 2.57 -42.62
CA ARG A 16 3.40 2.62 -42.67
C ARG A 16 2.77 2.24 -41.36
N CYS A 17 1.68 2.90 -41.01
CA CYS A 17 0.91 2.60 -39.83
C CYS A 17 0.16 1.27 -39.94
N MET A 18 0.34 0.37 -38.96
CA MET A 18 -0.32 -0.93 -38.93
C MET A 18 -1.64 -0.89 -38.14
N ALA A 19 -2.14 0.30 -37.81
CA ALA A 19 -3.42 0.43 -37.09
C ALA A 19 -4.58 0.13 -38.05
N TRP A 20 -5.61 -0.54 -37.55
CA TRP A 20 -6.82 -0.85 -38.32
C TRP A 20 -7.40 0.40 -38.97
N ARG A 21 -7.65 0.36 -40.28
CA ARG A 21 -8.18 1.45 -41.08
C ARG A 21 -7.33 2.74 -41.06
N CYS A 22 -6.02 2.62 -40.93
CA CYS A 22 -5.13 3.77 -41.00
C CYS A 22 -4.04 3.57 -42.04
N ASP A 23 -4.05 4.40 -43.08
CA ASP A 23 -3.04 4.42 -44.15
C ASP A 23 -1.95 5.47 -43.88
N GLY A 24 -1.85 5.95 -42.65
CA GLY A 24 -0.93 7.02 -42.31
C GLY A 24 0.53 6.58 -42.25
N GLU A 25 1.41 7.53 -42.44
CA GLU A 25 2.87 7.37 -42.35
C GLU A 25 3.34 7.47 -40.90
N LEU A 26 4.33 6.62 -40.54
CA LEU A 26 5.04 6.74 -39.26
C LEU A 26 6.18 7.73 -39.40
N GLU A 27 6.40 8.48 -38.38
CA GLU A 27 7.49 9.44 -38.25
C GLU A 27 8.26 9.07 -36.99
N PHE A 28 9.60 9.13 -37.01
CA PHE A 28 10.40 9.00 -35.80
C PHE A 28 10.13 10.22 -34.93
N LEU A 29 9.79 9.97 -33.70
CA LEU A 29 9.77 11.02 -32.67
C LEU A 29 11.21 11.20 -32.18
N GLU A 30 11.70 12.43 -32.22
CA GLU A 30 12.91 12.76 -31.51
C GLU A 30 12.68 12.46 -30.01
N GLU A 31 13.63 11.77 -29.42
CA GLU A 31 13.60 11.50 -27.99
C GLU A 31 13.80 12.82 -27.27
N ASP A 32 12.80 13.21 -26.50
CA ASP A 32 12.91 14.36 -25.61
C ASP A 32 13.81 13.95 -24.44
N SER A 33 14.96 14.61 -24.30
CA SER A 33 15.93 14.37 -23.22
C SER A 33 15.30 14.55 -21.82
N ASP A 34 14.23 15.33 -21.74
CA ASP A 34 13.47 15.55 -20.52
C ASP A 34 12.35 14.53 -20.29
N ASN A 35 12.28 13.50 -21.14
CA ASN A 35 11.29 12.44 -20.96
C ASN A 35 11.63 11.59 -19.75
N TYR A 36 10.80 11.71 -18.71
CA TYR A 36 10.94 10.97 -17.45
C TYR A 36 11.02 9.45 -17.65
N ASP A 37 10.25 8.89 -18.59
CA ASP A 37 10.25 7.45 -18.84
C ASP A 37 11.61 6.96 -19.36
N LEU A 38 12.29 7.76 -20.19
CA LEU A 38 13.64 7.45 -20.69
C LEU A 38 14.68 7.59 -19.56
N GLN A 39 14.59 8.64 -18.76
CA GLN A 39 15.48 8.83 -17.60
C GLN A 39 15.36 7.67 -16.61
N VAL A 40 14.14 7.14 -16.39
CA VAL A 40 13.94 5.96 -15.54
C VAL A 40 14.53 4.70 -16.15
N LEU A 41 14.44 4.53 -17.49
CA LEU A 41 15.02 3.36 -18.18
C LEU A 41 16.55 3.37 -18.20
N ASP A 42 17.15 4.56 -18.26
CA ASP A 42 18.61 4.74 -18.24
C ASP A 42 19.19 4.78 -16.83
N GLY A 43 18.33 4.90 -15.81
CA GLY A 43 18.73 4.92 -14.41
C GLY A 43 19.06 3.53 -13.85
N ASP A 44 19.88 3.51 -12.81
CA ASP A 44 20.09 2.30 -12.01
C ASP A 44 18.80 1.92 -11.29
N TYR A 45 18.32 0.71 -11.48
CA TYR A 45 17.16 0.20 -10.79
C TYR A 45 17.44 -1.11 -10.07
N GLU A 46 16.84 -1.27 -8.92
CA GLU A 46 16.87 -2.54 -8.20
C GLU A 46 15.71 -3.44 -8.63
N MET A 47 16.02 -4.72 -8.86
CA MET A 47 14.99 -5.68 -9.20
C MET A 47 14.03 -5.90 -8.03
N ILE A 48 12.73 -5.88 -8.31
CA ILE A 48 11.70 -6.21 -7.33
C ILE A 48 11.79 -7.70 -6.98
N ARG A 49 11.99 -7.99 -5.69
CA ARG A 49 12.07 -9.35 -5.11
C ARG A 49 10.88 -9.55 -4.17
N PRO A 50 9.70 -9.89 -4.72
CA PRO A 50 8.47 -9.96 -3.93
C PRO A 50 8.37 -11.27 -3.15
N ARG A 51 7.72 -11.20 -1.98
CA ARG A 51 7.21 -12.34 -1.23
C ARG A 51 5.77 -12.08 -0.81
N GLU A 52 5.00 -13.16 -0.81
CA GLU A 52 3.64 -13.13 -0.31
C GLU A 52 3.64 -13.14 1.23
N HIS A 53 2.81 -12.26 1.80
CA HIS A 53 2.56 -12.17 3.24
C HIS A 53 1.05 -12.06 3.46
N THR A 54 0.38 -13.20 3.40
CA THR A 54 -1.08 -13.31 3.58
C THR A 54 -1.42 -14.34 4.65
N ALA A 55 -2.68 -14.42 5.03
CA ALA A 55 -3.15 -15.45 5.97
C ALA A 55 -3.05 -16.89 5.41
N MET A 56 -2.81 -17.05 4.11
CA MET A 56 -2.62 -18.35 3.47
C MET A 56 -1.22 -18.92 3.70
N VAL A 57 -0.24 -18.05 4.00
CA VAL A 57 1.13 -18.46 4.31
C VAL A 57 1.20 -18.92 5.77
N PRO A 58 1.83 -20.08 6.06
CA PRO A 58 2.04 -20.56 7.43
C PRO A 58 2.69 -19.52 8.34
N THR A 59 2.39 -19.55 9.63
CA THR A 59 2.82 -18.52 10.57
C THR A 59 4.33 -18.44 10.71
N ASP A 60 5.00 -19.59 10.79
CA ASP A 60 6.46 -19.72 10.88
C ASP A 60 7.16 -19.15 9.63
N GLU A 61 6.61 -19.41 8.47
CA GLU A 61 7.13 -18.85 7.22
C GLU A 61 6.90 -17.33 7.14
N ARG A 62 5.74 -16.81 7.58
CA ARG A 62 5.48 -15.38 7.65
C ARG A 62 6.46 -14.66 8.56
N GLU A 63 6.71 -15.19 9.75
CA GLU A 63 7.69 -14.63 10.69
C GLU A 63 9.09 -14.61 10.10
N ARG A 64 9.48 -15.67 9.38
CA ARG A 64 10.75 -15.72 8.67
C ARG A 64 10.85 -14.65 7.57
N ILE A 65 9.80 -14.48 6.78
CA ILE A 65 9.74 -13.45 5.73
C ILE A 65 9.86 -12.05 6.36
N GLU A 66 9.17 -11.80 7.46
CA GLU A 66 9.25 -10.52 8.20
C GLU A 66 10.67 -10.22 8.70
N GLN A 67 11.34 -11.23 9.25
CA GLN A 67 12.72 -11.07 9.71
C GLN A 67 13.70 -10.78 8.58
N ILE A 68 13.58 -11.48 7.44
CA ILE A 68 14.39 -11.24 6.26
C ILE A 68 14.13 -9.84 5.70
N PHE A 69 12.86 -9.42 5.63
CA PHE A 69 12.47 -8.12 5.11
C PHE A 69 12.93 -6.95 6.00
N LYS A 70 13.02 -7.14 7.32
CA LYS A 70 13.57 -6.16 8.27
C LYS A 70 15.09 -6.07 8.23
N GLY A 71 15.75 -7.14 7.82
CA GLY A 71 17.20 -7.21 7.73
C GLY A 71 17.74 -6.41 6.55
N ASP A 72 19.02 -6.04 6.63
CA ASP A 72 19.72 -5.35 5.53
C ASP A 72 20.12 -6.32 4.40
N THR A 73 19.46 -7.48 4.30
CA THR A 73 19.70 -8.42 3.23
C THR A 73 18.78 -8.12 2.06
N ASP A 74 19.36 -7.82 0.90
CA ASP A 74 18.62 -7.52 -0.35
C ASP A 74 17.81 -8.69 -0.91
N SER A 75 17.56 -9.74 -0.14
CA SER A 75 16.89 -10.95 -0.62
C SER A 75 15.38 -10.76 -0.82
N ILE A 76 14.73 -9.88 -0.05
CA ILE A 76 13.31 -9.52 -0.16
C ILE A 76 13.20 -8.00 0.01
N ASN A 77 12.74 -7.30 -1.01
CA ASN A 77 12.53 -5.86 -0.95
C ASN A 77 11.06 -5.44 -1.14
N THR A 78 10.19 -6.41 -1.37
CA THR A 78 8.76 -6.15 -1.61
C THR A 78 7.90 -7.22 -0.95
N LEU A 79 6.88 -6.79 -0.20
CA LEU A 79 5.87 -7.67 0.36
C LEU A 79 4.53 -7.48 -0.36
N VAL A 80 3.95 -8.58 -0.81
CA VAL A 80 2.59 -8.60 -1.36
C VAL A 80 1.66 -9.11 -0.27
N CYS A 81 0.83 -8.23 0.28
CA CYS A 81 0.04 -8.52 1.47
C CYS A 81 -1.45 -8.19 1.29
N THR A 82 -2.25 -8.81 2.12
CA THR A 82 -3.67 -8.47 2.33
C THR A 82 -3.79 -7.53 3.53
N GLN A 83 -5.00 -7.40 4.09
CA GLN A 83 -5.28 -6.58 5.29
C GLN A 83 -4.50 -7.04 6.54
N THR A 84 -3.85 -8.19 6.50
CA THR A 84 -3.09 -8.74 7.65
C THR A 84 -2.02 -7.79 8.16
N LEU A 85 -1.43 -6.98 7.28
CA LEU A 85 -0.43 -5.97 7.67
C LEU A 85 -1.02 -4.63 8.13
N GLU A 86 -2.34 -4.46 8.16
CA GLU A 86 -2.97 -3.27 8.77
C GLU A 86 -2.82 -3.28 10.30
N LEU A 87 -2.82 -4.47 10.91
CA LEU A 87 -2.83 -4.67 12.35
C LEU A 87 -1.42 -4.91 12.91
N GLY A 88 -0.77 -3.84 13.36
CA GLY A 88 0.26 -3.88 14.39
C GLY A 88 1.55 -4.68 14.13
N VAL A 89 1.68 -5.39 13.02
CA VAL A 89 2.91 -6.12 12.69
C VAL A 89 4.02 -5.12 12.42
N ASP A 90 5.13 -5.26 13.12
CA ASP A 90 6.32 -4.45 12.85
C ASP A 90 7.07 -5.05 11.66
N ILE A 91 7.05 -4.36 10.53
CA ILE A 91 7.75 -4.74 9.29
C ILE A 91 8.94 -3.84 8.98
N GLY A 92 9.33 -3.02 9.93
CA GLY A 92 10.42 -2.06 9.74
C GLY A 92 9.99 -0.79 9.01
N ALA A 93 10.96 -0.11 8.40
CA ALA A 93 10.73 1.12 7.64
C ALA A 93 10.44 0.79 6.18
N LEU A 94 9.35 1.34 5.65
CA LEU A 94 9.00 1.23 4.23
C LEU A 94 9.26 2.56 3.54
N ASP A 95 9.82 2.50 2.35
CA ASP A 95 10.00 3.66 1.46
C ASP A 95 8.75 3.90 0.62
N ALA A 96 7.99 2.85 0.30
CA ALA A 96 6.77 2.97 -0.49
C ALA A 96 5.66 1.99 -0.06
N VAL A 97 4.42 2.43 -0.21
CA VAL A 97 3.23 1.58 -0.09
C VAL A 97 2.38 1.74 -1.36
N LEU A 98 2.16 0.63 -2.05
CA LEU A 98 1.28 0.57 -3.20
C LEU A 98 -0.04 -0.11 -2.83
N MET A 99 -1.13 0.61 -2.90
CA MET A 99 -2.48 0.11 -2.69
C MET A 99 -3.11 -0.21 -4.06
N ARG A 100 -3.39 -1.49 -4.32
CA ARG A 100 -3.96 -1.94 -5.60
C ARG A 100 -5.35 -1.38 -5.90
N ASN A 101 -6.08 -0.95 -4.89
CA ASN A 101 -7.40 -0.29 -4.97
C ASN A 101 -7.55 0.66 -3.80
N VAL A 102 -8.50 1.58 -3.93
CA VAL A 102 -8.81 2.51 -2.84
C VAL A 102 -9.36 1.71 -1.65
N PRO A 103 -8.80 1.87 -0.44
CA PRO A 103 -9.33 1.25 0.77
C PRO A 103 -10.79 1.64 1.02
N PRO A 104 -11.59 0.78 1.66
CA PRO A 104 -13.01 1.03 1.84
C PRO A 104 -13.31 2.24 2.73
N LEU A 105 -12.44 2.53 3.69
CA LEU A 105 -12.60 3.63 4.65
C LEU A 105 -11.32 4.46 4.77
N PRO A 106 -11.42 5.76 5.12
CA PRO A 106 -10.28 6.61 5.44
C PRO A 106 -9.36 6.01 6.51
N ALA A 107 -9.91 5.38 7.53
CA ALA A 107 -9.13 4.70 8.57
C ALA A 107 -8.22 3.61 8.00
N ASN A 108 -8.73 2.79 7.08
CA ASN A 108 -7.94 1.74 6.44
C ASN A 108 -6.83 2.33 5.56
N TYR A 109 -7.12 3.45 4.87
CA TYR A 109 -6.09 4.17 4.11
C TYR A 109 -4.93 4.59 5.02
N TRP A 110 -5.22 5.26 6.13
CA TRP A 110 -4.19 5.74 7.05
C TRP A 110 -3.45 4.61 7.75
N GLN A 111 -4.11 3.49 8.07
CA GLN A 111 -3.45 2.29 8.62
C GLN A 111 -2.42 1.69 7.65
N ARG A 112 -2.68 1.74 6.36
CA ARG A 112 -1.75 1.27 5.31
C ARG A 112 -0.68 2.32 5.01
N ALA A 113 -1.09 3.54 4.72
CA ALA A 113 -0.19 4.64 4.39
C ALA A 113 0.82 4.94 5.51
N GLY A 114 0.38 4.86 6.76
CA GLY A 114 1.21 5.07 7.93
C GLY A 114 2.26 3.98 8.20
N ARG A 115 2.35 2.95 7.33
CA ARG A 115 3.45 1.99 7.35
C ARG A 115 4.71 2.52 6.71
N ALA A 116 4.60 3.48 5.79
CA ALA A 116 5.74 4.13 5.16
C ALA A 116 6.20 5.39 5.92
N GLY A 117 7.46 5.75 5.75
CA GLY A 117 8.01 7.03 6.23
C GLY A 117 8.37 7.09 7.71
N ARG A 118 8.59 5.98 8.38
CA ARG A 118 8.83 5.95 9.84
C ARG A 118 10.25 6.39 10.29
N ARG A 119 11.20 6.59 9.39
CA ARG A 119 12.61 6.88 9.73
C ARG A 119 13.16 8.10 9.00
N HIS A 120 12.57 9.28 9.18
CA HIS A 120 13.11 10.52 8.59
C HIS A 120 13.36 10.49 7.06
N ARG A 121 12.81 9.49 6.37
CA ARG A 121 12.84 9.37 4.90
C ARG A 121 11.51 9.79 4.32
N MET A 122 11.56 10.42 3.15
CA MET A 122 10.37 10.62 2.35
C MET A 122 9.81 9.26 1.95
N ALA A 123 8.51 9.10 2.09
CA ALA A 123 7.82 7.89 1.69
C ALA A 123 6.78 8.20 0.62
N VAL A 124 6.58 7.25 -0.27
CA VAL A 124 5.62 7.37 -1.36
C VAL A 124 4.43 6.45 -1.09
N ASN A 125 3.23 7.02 -1.06
CA ASN A 125 1.99 6.27 -0.99
C ASN A 125 1.26 6.38 -2.34
N LEU A 126 1.12 5.26 -3.03
CA LEU A 126 0.44 5.17 -4.32
C LEU A 126 -0.86 4.38 -4.17
N SER A 127 -1.96 4.90 -4.69
CA SER A 127 -3.23 4.19 -4.79
C SER A 127 -3.62 4.02 -6.24
N TYR A 128 -3.70 2.76 -6.69
CA TYR A 128 -4.20 2.45 -8.02
C TYR A 128 -5.74 2.36 -7.98
N CYS A 129 -6.40 3.34 -8.59
CA CYS A 129 -7.85 3.40 -8.64
C CYS A 129 -8.39 2.59 -9.83
N ARG A 130 -9.22 1.59 -9.54
CA ARG A 130 -9.89 0.80 -10.58
C ARG A 130 -11.07 1.57 -11.17
N GLY A 131 -11.56 1.11 -12.32
CA GLY A 131 -12.72 1.68 -13.00
C GLY A 131 -14.09 1.47 -12.31
N VAL A 132 -14.12 1.09 -11.02
CA VAL A 132 -15.35 0.88 -10.24
C VAL A 132 -15.82 2.17 -9.57
N SER A 133 -17.11 2.26 -9.25
CA SER A 133 -17.75 3.48 -8.72
C SER A 133 -17.08 4.02 -7.45
N HIS A 134 -16.72 3.13 -6.53
CA HIS A 134 -16.03 3.49 -5.28
C HIS A 134 -14.68 4.18 -5.54
N ASP A 135 -13.81 3.52 -6.31
CA ASP A 135 -12.48 4.04 -6.59
C ASP A 135 -12.54 5.34 -7.41
N ARG A 136 -13.47 5.42 -8.37
CA ARG A 136 -13.71 6.65 -9.17
C ARG A 136 -14.14 7.84 -8.31
N ALA A 137 -14.98 7.62 -7.31
CA ALA A 137 -15.43 8.69 -6.43
C ALA A 137 -14.27 9.33 -5.67
N TYR A 138 -13.34 8.50 -5.17
CA TYR A 138 -12.15 9.00 -4.47
C TYR A 138 -11.06 9.51 -5.43
N PHE A 139 -10.99 8.99 -6.65
CA PHE A 139 -10.10 9.53 -7.67
C PHE A 139 -10.50 10.95 -8.07
N SER A 140 -11.82 11.20 -8.18
CA SER A 140 -12.35 12.54 -8.51
C SER A 140 -12.21 13.54 -7.37
N ASP A 141 -12.23 13.07 -6.13
CA ASP A 141 -12.11 13.92 -4.93
C ASP A 141 -11.28 13.17 -3.86
N PRO A 142 -9.94 13.16 -3.98
CA PRO A 142 -9.06 12.44 -3.06
C PRO A 142 -9.08 13.03 -1.65
N ILE A 143 -9.47 14.27 -1.47
CA ILE A 143 -9.57 14.91 -0.16
C ILE A 143 -10.60 14.18 0.73
N LYS A 144 -11.65 13.63 0.18
CA LYS A 144 -12.61 12.81 0.94
C LYS A 144 -11.97 11.60 1.61
N LEU A 145 -10.96 10.99 0.97
CA LEU A 145 -10.22 9.88 1.56
C LEU A 145 -9.24 10.37 2.62
N LEU A 146 -8.51 11.43 2.32
CA LEU A 146 -7.43 11.95 3.19
C LEU A 146 -7.96 12.66 4.43
N ALA A 147 -9.02 13.47 4.29
CA ALA A 147 -9.67 14.21 5.37
C ALA A 147 -10.92 13.52 5.93
N GLY A 148 -11.17 12.28 5.50
CA GLY A 148 -12.34 11.52 5.94
C GLY A 148 -12.32 11.25 7.44
N ARG A 149 -13.51 11.28 8.04
CA ARG A 149 -13.68 11.04 9.47
C ARG A 149 -13.32 9.61 9.84
N VAL A 150 -12.52 9.46 10.88
CA VAL A 150 -12.25 8.17 11.52
C VAL A 150 -13.17 8.06 12.73
N ASP A 151 -14.20 7.23 12.64
CA ASP A 151 -15.10 7.00 13.76
C ASP A 151 -14.41 6.14 14.82
N PRO A 152 -14.46 6.53 16.10
CA PRO A 152 -13.91 5.71 17.17
C PRO A 152 -14.69 4.40 17.28
N PRO A 153 -14.02 3.30 17.67
CA PRO A 153 -14.71 2.02 17.87
C PRO A 153 -15.77 2.15 18.94
N ALA A 154 -17.00 1.74 18.63
CA ALA A 154 -18.09 1.71 19.60
C ALA A 154 -17.97 0.43 20.46
N ILE A 155 -18.10 0.60 21.78
CA ILE A 155 -18.16 -0.53 22.71
C ILE A 155 -19.59 -1.08 22.72
N ASN A 156 -19.74 -2.37 22.41
CA ASN A 156 -21.03 -3.05 22.51
C ASN A 156 -21.31 -3.41 23.99
N LEU A 157 -22.03 -2.52 24.67
CA LEU A 157 -22.41 -2.72 26.06
C LEU A 157 -23.50 -3.81 26.25
N SER A 158 -24.11 -4.28 25.17
CA SER A 158 -25.06 -5.40 25.22
C SER A 158 -24.39 -6.77 25.30
N ASN A 159 -23.06 -6.84 25.11
CA ASN A 159 -22.31 -8.08 25.27
C ASN A 159 -21.98 -8.32 26.76
N SER A 160 -22.85 -9.06 27.44
CA SER A 160 -22.73 -9.34 28.86
C SER A 160 -21.41 -10.01 29.26
N LEU A 161 -20.88 -10.90 28.43
CA LEU A 161 -19.60 -11.58 28.63
C LEU A 161 -18.42 -10.59 28.62
N MET A 162 -18.40 -9.67 27.66
CA MET A 162 -17.37 -8.63 27.58
C MET A 162 -17.46 -7.66 28.74
N VAL A 163 -18.66 -7.24 29.10
CA VAL A 163 -18.89 -6.36 30.24
C VAL A 163 -18.42 -7.04 31.54
N ALA A 164 -18.77 -8.30 31.77
CA ALA A 164 -18.32 -9.06 32.96
C ALA A 164 -16.77 -9.15 32.99
N LYS A 165 -16.10 -9.45 31.88
CA LYS A 165 -14.62 -9.48 31.81
C LYS A 165 -14.01 -8.13 32.16
N HIS A 166 -14.56 -7.03 31.67
CA HIS A 166 -14.05 -5.68 31.96
C HIS A 166 -14.27 -5.31 33.45
N VAL A 167 -15.42 -5.66 34.01
CA VAL A 167 -15.69 -5.45 35.45
C VAL A 167 -14.69 -6.23 36.32
N HIS A 168 -14.49 -7.53 36.03
CA HIS A 168 -13.50 -8.33 36.75
C HIS A 168 -12.08 -7.75 36.65
N ALA A 169 -11.66 -7.39 35.42
CA ALA A 169 -10.34 -6.78 35.22
C ALA A 169 -10.17 -5.48 36.02
N THR A 170 -11.19 -4.63 36.04
CA THR A 170 -11.17 -3.36 36.78
C THR A 170 -11.07 -3.60 38.27
N VAL A 171 -11.86 -4.53 38.79
CA VAL A 171 -11.83 -4.90 40.23
C VAL A 171 -10.45 -5.45 40.62
N LEU A 172 -9.92 -6.40 39.84
CA LEU A 172 -8.60 -6.97 40.12
C LEU A 172 -7.48 -5.92 40.05
N THR A 173 -7.54 -5.01 39.06
CA THR A 173 -6.58 -3.91 38.96
C THR A 173 -6.66 -3.01 40.20
N ARG A 174 -7.87 -2.70 40.69
CA ARG A 174 -8.05 -1.87 41.86
C ARG A 174 -7.54 -2.55 43.14
N LEU A 175 -7.83 -3.83 43.30
CA LEU A 175 -7.31 -4.61 44.41
C LEU A 175 -5.77 -4.68 44.41
N HIS A 176 -5.18 -4.88 43.26
CA HIS A 176 -3.72 -4.88 43.10
C HIS A 176 -3.09 -3.53 43.44
N GLN A 177 -3.70 -2.42 43.02
CA GLN A 177 -3.25 -1.08 43.38
C GLN A 177 -3.32 -0.85 44.92
N LEU A 178 -4.42 -1.26 45.56
CA LEU A 178 -4.58 -1.14 47.01
C LEU A 178 -3.55 -2.00 47.75
N ALA A 179 -3.32 -3.23 47.34
CA ALA A 179 -2.31 -4.11 47.93
C ALA A 179 -0.89 -3.50 47.89
N ARG A 180 -0.54 -2.80 46.77
CA ARG A 180 0.75 -2.12 46.67
C ARG A 180 0.89 -0.87 47.53
N THR A 181 -0.23 -0.21 47.83
CA THR A 181 -0.21 0.98 48.70
C THR A 181 -0.25 0.63 50.19
N THR A 182 -0.64 -0.60 50.53
CA THR A 182 -0.71 -1.08 51.91
C THR A 182 0.47 -1.96 52.32
N SER A 183 1.40 -2.27 51.41
CA SER A 183 2.68 -2.90 51.81
C SER A 183 3.64 -1.85 52.37
N PRO A 184 4.12 -2.00 53.62
CA PRO A 184 5.07 -1.09 54.25
C PRO A 184 6.44 -1.11 53.56
#